data_14c5fede850a34ab6560f8fb028a4a65
#
_entry.id   14c5fede850a34ab6560f8fb028a4a65
#
_cell.length_a   1.000
_cell.length_b   1.000
_cell.length_c   1.000
_cell.angle_alpha   90.00
_cell.angle_beta   90.00
_cell.angle_gamma   90.00
#
_symmetry.space_group_name_H-M   'P 1'
#
loop_
_entity.id
_entity.type
_entity.pdbx_description
1 polymer ?
#
loop_
_entity_poly.entity_id
_entity_poly.type
_entity_poly.pdbx_seq_one_letter_code
_entity_poly.pdbx_strand_id
1 'polypeptide(L)'
;MALLASWLLTPLGASAQNDPFGDVSNEPRPSEYLLWDANTVAGIKAELEQGLENGEGIWGTGFIYERVLQDADHRPHNMSIVHRSGYTQPEIHETKWDMYVILDGSGTARLGGERIGWVDGLPQDQQHPELTGFQEFQVTKGDILHVPARVWHQLVTEPGTSITYALINIFE
;
A
#
# COMPACT_ATOMS: atom_id res chain seq x y z
N MET A 1 -65.53 -24.26 29.40
CA MET A 1 -64.09 -24.46 29.61
C MET A 1 -63.44 -24.60 28.24
N ALA A 2 -62.83 -23.54 27.74
CA ALA A 2 -62.13 -23.53 26.46
C ALA A 2 -60.61 -23.54 26.74
N LEU A 3 -59.91 -24.57 26.29
CA LEU A 3 -58.46 -24.71 26.37
C LEU A 3 -57.81 -23.94 25.21
N LEU A 4 -57.12 -22.86 25.54
CA LEU A 4 -56.24 -22.14 24.63
C LEU A 4 -54.89 -22.90 24.56
N ALA A 5 -54.60 -23.52 23.42
CA ALA A 5 -53.28 -24.07 23.11
C ALA A 5 -52.35 -22.94 22.61
N SER A 6 -51.38 -22.57 23.45
CA SER A 6 -50.28 -21.67 23.05
C SER A 6 -49.28 -22.42 22.19
N TRP A 7 -49.18 -22.04 20.93
CA TRP A 7 -48.08 -22.46 20.04
C TRP A 7 -46.87 -21.58 20.31
N LEU A 8 -45.88 -22.15 20.96
CA LEU A 8 -44.55 -21.56 21.05
C LEU A 8 -43.84 -21.68 19.68
N LEU A 9 -43.79 -20.59 18.97
CA LEU A 9 -42.90 -20.45 17.80
C LEU A 9 -41.45 -20.41 18.30
N THR A 10 -40.73 -21.52 18.18
CA THR A 10 -39.28 -21.51 18.30
C THR A 10 -38.70 -20.72 17.09
N PRO A 11 -37.84 -19.73 17.32
CA PRO A 11 -37.16 -19.09 16.19
C PRO A 11 -36.28 -20.14 15.53
N LEU A 12 -36.50 -20.35 14.24
CA LEU A 12 -35.56 -21.05 13.36
C LEU A 12 -34.24 -20.34 13.47
N GLY A 13 -33.23 -21.01 14.03
CA GLY A 13 -31.88 -20.52 14.06
C GLY A 13 -31.43 -20.22 12.62
N ALA A 14 -31.11 -18.98 12.37
CA ALA A 14 -30.40 -18.60 11.14
C ALA A 14 -29.13 -19.47 11.08
N SER A 15 -29.05 -20.37 10.09
CA SER A 15 -27.82 -21.07 9.78
C SER A 15 -26.79 -20.00 9.48
N ALA A 16 -25.72 -19.96 10.25
CA ALA A 16 -24.56 -19.13 9.92
C ALA A 16 -24.16 -19.49 8.48
N GLN A 17 -24.40 -18.58 7.56
CA GLN A 17 -23.93 -18.70 6.20
C GLN A 17 -22.40 -18.73 6.33
N ASN A 18 -21.76 -19.80 5.84
CA ASN A 18 -20.31 -19.85 5.80
C ASN A 18 -19.82 -18.66 4.98
N ASP A 19 -19.28 -17.66 5.65
CA ASP A 19 -18.67 -16.51 4.99
C ASP A 19 -17.45 -17.01 4.22
N PRO A 20 -17.43 -16.90 2.87
CA PRO A 20 -16.30 -17.33 2.07
C PRO A 20 -15.01 -16.55 2.34
N PHE A 21 -15.10 -15.43 3.08
CA PHE A 21 -13.98 -14.58 3.45
C PHE A 21 -13.46 -14.82 4.88
N GLY A 22 -13.97 -15.84 5.58
CA GLY A 22 -13.61 -16.18 6.93
C GLY A 22 -14.48 -15.50 7.99
N ASP A 23 -14.09 -15.59 9.24
CA ASP A 23 -14.84 -15.01 10.36
C ASP A 23 -14.55 -13.52 10.51
N VAL A 24 -15.26 -12.70 9.73
CA VAL A 24 -15.24 -11.22 9.87
C VAL A 24 -15.80 -10.74 11.21
N SER A 25 -16.35 -11.63 12.05
CA SER A 25 -16.89 -11.25 13.37
C SER A 25 -15.81 -10.77 14.34
N ASN A 26 -14.56 -11.13 14.11
CA ASN A 26 -13.40 -10.75 14.91
C ASN A 26 -12.64 -9.52 14.37
N GLU A 27 -13.02 -9.02 13.21
CA GLU A 27 -12.42 -7.77 12.74
C GLU A 27 -12.88 -6.60 13.62
N PRO A 28 -11.93 -5.73 14.04
CA PRO A 28 -12.29 -4.50 14.71
C PRO A 28 -13.23 -3.72 13.79
N ARG A 29 -14.40 -3.36 14.27
CA ARG A 29 -15.34 -2.56 13.48
C ARG A 29 -14.67 -1.21 13.22
N PRO A 30 -14.51 -0.77 11.96
CA PRO A 30 -14.01 0.56 11.68
C PRO A 30 -14.96 1.56 12.34
N SER A 31 -14.39 2.51 13.06
CA SER A 31 -15.17 3.60 13.67
C SER A 31 -15.68 4.57 12.63
N GLU A 32 -15.09 4.57 11.43
CA GLU A 32 -15.34 5.54 10.37
C GLU A 32 -15.26 4.89 8.99
N TYR A 33 -16.11 5.36 8.08
CA TYR A 33 -15.96 5.12 6.65
C TYR A 33 -15.19 6.30 6.06
N LEU A 34 -14.12 6.01 5.29
CA LEU A 34 -13.27 7.03 4.69
C LEU A 34 -13.45 7.00 3.17
N LEU A 35 -13.57 8.19 2.57
CA LEU A 35 -13.55 8.38 1.14
C LEU A 35 -12.45 9.38 0.79
N TRP A 36 -11.48 8.94 0.02
CA TRP A 36 -10.53 9.81 -0.66
C TRP A 36 -11.02 9.99 -2.09
N ASP A 37 -11.81 11.02 -2.33
CA ASP A 37 -12.30 11.34 -3.67
C ASP A 37 -11.16 11.85 -4.58
N ALA A 38 -11.44 11.98 -5.87
CA ALA A 38 -10.43 12.38 -6.85
C ALA A 38 -9.79 13.74 -6.55
N ASN A 39 -10.55 14.68 -5.97
CA ASN A 39 -10.04 16.02 -5.61
C ASN A 39 -9.10 15.93 -4.40
N THR A 40 -9.44 15.14 -3.40
CA THR A 40 -8.59 14.87 -2.24
C THR A 40 -7.26 14.23 -2.68
N VAL A 41 -7.32 13.20 -3.52
CA VAL A 41 -6.11 12.54 -4.03
C VAL A 41 -5.26 13.49 -4.88
N ALA A 42 -5.90 14.33 -5.72
CA ALA A 42 -5.18 15.33 -6.52
C ALA A 42 -4.51 16.40 -5.64
N GLY A 43 -5.16 16.82 -4.55
CA GLY A 43 -4.57 17.74 -3.57
C GLY A 43 -3.33 17.15 -2.91
N ILE A 44 -3.43 15.93 -2.39
CA ILE A 44 -2.29 15.21 -1.79
C ILE A 44 -1.15 15.07 -2.81
N LYS A 45 -1.45 14.67 -4.04
CA LYS A 45 -0.44 14.58 -5.10
C LYS A 45 0.31 15.90 -5.29
N ALA A 46 -0.39 17.02 -5.38
CA ALA A 46 0.22 18.33 -5.56
C ALA A 46 1.13 18.73 -4.38
N GLU A 47 0.72 18.41 -3.14
CA GLU A 47 1.54 18.63 -1.95
C GLU A 47 2.81 17.77 -1.97
N LEU A 48 2.71 16.50 -2.38
CA LEU A 48 3.86 15.60 -2.50
C LEU A 48 4.82 16.07 -3.63
N GLU A 49 4.30 16.50 -4.77
CA GLU A 49 5.13 17.10 -5.85
C GLU A 49 5.91 18.30 -5.34
N GLN A 50 5.24 19.22 -4.64
CA GLN A 50 5.88 20.39 -4.04
C GLN A 50 6.92 19.99 -2.98
N GLY A 51 6.65 18.95 -2.17
CA GLY A 51 7.58 18.41 -1.19
C GLY A 51 8.86 17.89 -1.86
N LEU A 52 8.77 17.18 -2.98
CA LEU A 52 9.95 16.75 -3.73
C LEU A 52 10.75 17.93 -4.31
N GLU A 53 10.08 18.96 -4.83
CA GLU A 53 10.75 20.18 -5.31
C GLU A 53 11.49 20.90 -4.17
N ASN A 54 10.98 20.84 -2.96
CA ASN A 54 11.61 21.38 -1.75
C ASN A 54 12.75 20.50 -1.19
N GLY A 55 13.00 19.31 -1.77
CA GLY A 55 14.03 18.39 -1.32
C GLY A 55 13.62 17.52 -0.11
N GLU A 56 12.32 17.35 0.14
CA GLU A 56 11.77 16.58 1.26
C GLU A 56 11.68 15.07 0.97
N GLY A 57 12.28 14.62 -0.12
CA GLY A 57 12.31 13.22 -0.51
C GLY A 57 12.94 12.32 0.56
N ILE A 58 12.30 11.19 0.85
CA ILE A 58 12.75 10.23 1.85
C ILE A 58 14.12 9.68 1.42
N TRP A 59 15.05 9.62 2.38
CA TRP A 59 16.44 9.20 2.15
C TRP A 59 17.18 9.98 1.05
N GLY A 60 16.83 11.25 0.84
CA GLY A 60 17.42 12.07 -0.20
C GLY A 60 17.11 11.60 -1.63
N THR A 61 16.02 10.88 -1.83
CA THR A 61 15.61 10.31 -3.13
C THR A 61 14.35 10.98 -3.68
N GLY A 62 13.93 10.60 -4.87
CA GLY A 62 12.65 10.99 -5.46
C GLY A 62 11.43 10.27 -4.89
N PHE A 63 11.47 9.82 -3.64
CA PHE A 63 10.38 9.09 -2.97
C PHE A 63 9.79 9.91 -1.83
N ILE A 64 8.48 10.12 -1.85
CA ILE A 64 7.72 10.82 -0.80
C ILE A 64 6.31 10.22 -0.69
N TYR A 65 5.70 10.26 0.49
CA TYR A 65 4.33 9.79 0.67
C TYR A 65 3.59 10.52 1.80
N GLU A 66 2.25 10.52 1.70
CA GLU A 66 1.31 10.86 2.78
C GLU A 66 0.61 9.59 3.28
N ARG A 67 0.67 9.32 4.57
CA ARG A 67 -0.01 8.21 5.21
C ARG A 67 -1.48 8.56 5.46
N VAL A 68 -2.38 8.10 4.60
CA VAL A 68 -3.81 8.42 4.66
C VAL A 68 -4.63 7.45 5.51
N LEU A 69 -4.11 6.26 5.79
CA LEU A 69 -4.71 5.29 6.70
C LEU A 69 -3.62 4.64 7.55
N GLN A 70 -3.74 4.77 8.87
CA GLN A 70 -2.80 4.15 9.82
C GLN A 70 -3.18 2.69 10.09
N ASP A 71 -2.18 1.88 10.41
CA ASP A 71 -2.33 0.51 10.90
C ASP A 71 -2.64 0.45 12.42
N ALA A 72 -2.64 1.58 13.12
CA ALA A 72 -3.20 1.69 14.46
C ALA A 72 -4.65 1.19 14.47
N ASP A 73 -5.14 0.66 15.56
CA ASP A 73 -6.47 0.10 15.71
C ASP A 73 -6.66 -1.33 15.17
N HIS A 74 -5.59 -2.14 15.16
CA HIS A 74 -5.63 -3.57 14.79
C HIS A 74 -6.01 -3.88 13.34
N ARG A 75 -5.88 -2.92 12.44
CA ARG A 75 -6.06 -3.18 11.01
C ARG A 75 -4.86 -3.96 10.47
N PRO A 76 -5.07 -5.02 9.68
CA PRO A 76 -3.99 -5.78 9.06
C PRO A 76 -3.35 -5.04 7.88
N HIS A 77 -3.70 -3.76 7.66
CA HIS A 77 -3.22 -2.96 6.55
C HIS A 77 -3.12 -1.47 6.92
N ASN A 78 -2.31 -0.76 6.18
CA ASN A 78 -2.33 0.70 6.10
C ASN A 78 -2.36 1.16 4.64
N MET A 79 -2.56 2.44 4.40
CA MET A 79 -2.55 3.00 3.05
C MET A 79 -1.83 4.35 3.03
N SER A 80 -1.05 4.56 1.98
CA SER A 80 -0.41 5.83 1.68
C SER A 80 -0.70 6.25 0.25
N ILE A 81 -0.75 7.54 -0.02
CA ILE A 81 -0.56 8.08 -1.36
C ILE A 81 0.93 8.35 -1.52
N VAL A 82 1.53 7.76 -2.53
CA VAL A 82 2.97 7.82 -2.81
C VAL A 82 3.19 8.56 -4.12
N HIS A 83 4.19 9.42 -4.13
CA HIS A 83 4.70 10.06 -5.34
C HIS A 83 6.19 9.75 -5.50
N ARG A 84 6.61 9.36 -6.70
CA ARG A 84 8.02 9.09 -7.02
C ARG A 84 8.43 9.81 -8.30
N SER A 85 9.68 10.29 -8.29
CA SER A 85 10.34 10.91 -9.46
C SER A 85 11.82 10.55 -9.47
N GLY A 86 12.28 9.93 -10.54
CA GLY A 86 13.68 9.52 -10.70
C GLY A 86 14.05 8.30 -9.87
N TYR A 87 15.28 8.35 -9.32
CA TYR A 87 15.85 7.26 -8.51
C TYR A 87 15.15 7.15 -7.14
N THR A 88 14.93 5.92 -6.72
CA THR A 88 14.55 5.56 -5.34
C THR A 88 15.39 4.38 -4.87
N GLN A 89 15.61 4.25 -3.57
CA GLN A 89 16.37 3.11 -3.06
C GLN A 89 15.56 1.80 -3.18
N PRO A 90 16.21 0.65 -3.42
CA PRO A 90 15.57 -0.65 -3.33
C PRO A 90 15.12 -0.95 -1.90
N GLU A 91 13.94 -1.55 -1.78
CA GLU A 91 13.29 -1.91 -0.52
C GLU A 91 13.03 -3.41 -0.44
N ILE A 92 13.00 -3.96 0.77
CA ILE A 92 12.53 -5.31 1.10
C ILE A 92 11.79 -5.27 2.42
N HIS A 93 10.71 -5.99 2.53
CA HIS A 93 9.91 -6.07 3.76
C HIS A 93 9.81 -7.52 4.22
N GLU A 94 10.08 -7.78 5.51
CA GLU A 94 10.06 -9.13 6.06
C GLU A 94 8.65 -9.66 6.32
N THR A 95 7.71 -8.78 6.71
CA THR A 95 6.41 -9.16 7.27
C THR A 95 5.24 -8.42 6.64
N LYS A 96 5.43 -7.76 5.52
CA LYS A 96 4.33 -7.08 4.82
C LYS A 96 4.43 -7.27 3.32
N TRP A 97 3.28 -7.34 2.71
CA TRP A 97 3.08 -7.32 1.27
C TRP A 97 2.70 -5.92 0.83
N ASP A 98 3.12 -5.54 -0.35
CA ASP A 98 2.78 -4.25 -0.93
C ASP A 98 1.85 -4.44 -2.13
N MET A 99 0.78 -3.66 -2.17
CA MET A 99 -0.07 -3.55 -3.34
C MET A 99 -0.08 -2.10 -3.82
N TYR A 100 0.30 -1.89 -5.07
CA TYR A 100 0.30 -0.57 -5.71
C TYR A 100 -0.87 -0.48 -6.67
N VAL A 101 -1.69 0.54 -6.51
CA VAL A 101 -2.73 0.91 -7.48
C VAL A 101 -2.29 2.21 -8.14
N ILE A 102 -1.89 2.13 -9.42
CA ILE A 102 -1.32 3.28 -10.11
C ILE A 102 -2.43 4.28 -10.45
N LEU A 103 -2.33 5.47 -9.88
CA LEU A 103 -3.34 6.53 -10.00
C LEU A 103 -3.01 7.51 -11.12
N ASP A 104 -1.70 7.79 -11.35
CA ASP A 104 -1.25 8.72 -12.37
C ASP A 104 0.21 8.47 -12.75
N GLY A 105 0.61 8.86 -13.97
CA GLY A 105 1.97 8.71 -14.47
C GLY A 105 2.35 7.29 -14.84
N SER A 106 3.66 7.03 -14.93
CA SER A 106 4.24 5.74 -15.27
C SER A 106 5.64 5.56 -14.69
N GLY A 107 6.08 4.31 -14.57
CA GLY A 107 7.41 3.99 -14.07
C GLY A 107 7.82 2.57 -14.40
N THR A 108 9.02 2.20 -13.98
CA THR A 108 9.57 0.86 -14.11
C THR A 108 9.67 0.21 -12.73
N ALA A 109 8.92 -0.83 -12.51
CA ALA A 109 9.03 -1.67 -11.32
C ALA A 109 10.10 -2.75 -11.55
N ARG A 110 11.07 -2.83 -10.63
CA ARG A 110 12.14 -3.83 -10.60
C ARG A 110 11.90 -4.75 -9.44
N LEU A 111 11.71 -6.04 -9.70
CA LEU A 111 11.31 -7.04 -8.70
C LEU A 111 12.28 -8.21 -8.64
N GLY A 112 12.59 -8.66 -7.42
CA GLY A 112 13.53 -9.75 -7.17
C GLY A 112 14.97 -9.31 -7.23
N GLY A 113 15.87 -10.28 -7.43
CA GLY A 113 17.31 -10.06 -7.46
C GLY A 113 17.91 -9.78 -6.08
N GLU A 114 18.99 -9.03 -6.07
CA GLU A 114 19.78 -8.72 -4.87
C GLU A 114 20.16 -7.25 -4.85
N ARG A 115 20.19 -6.65 -3.66
CA ARG A 115 20.69 -5.29 -3.48
C ARG A 115 22.23 -5.31 -3.47
N ILE A 116 22.81 -4.43 -4.26
CA ILE A 116 24.26 -4.18 -4.32
C ILE A 116 24.59 -2.73 -4.00
N GLY A 117 25.85 -2.42 -3.73
CA GLY A 117 26.31 -1.04 -3.50
C GLY A 117 25.94 -0.45 -2.14
N TRP A 118 25.41 -1.23 -1.22
CA TRP A 118 25.22 -0.79 0.16
C TRP A 118 26.57 -0.64 0.87
N VAL A 119 26.79 0.49 1.57
CA VAL A 119 28.01 0.78 2.30
C VAL A 119 27.72 0.86 3.79
N ASP A 120 28.30 -0.07 4.56
CA ASP A 120 28.09 -0.13 6.00
C ASP A 120 28.64 1.14 6.69
N GLY A 121 27.84 1.70 7.58
CA GLY A 121 28.16 2.92 8.33
C GLY A 121 27.93 4.22 7.57
N LEU A 122 27.56 4.19 6.30
CA LEU A 122 27.14 5.39 5.58
C LEU A 122 25.68 5.74 5.94
N PRO A 123 25.36 7.01 6.22
CA PRO A 123 23.99 7.44 6.45
C PRO A 123 23.03 7.06 5.32
N GLN A 124 21.77 6.78 5.65
CA GLN A 124 20.77 6.28 4.71
C GLN A 124 20.57 7.22 3.50
N ASP A 125 20.56 8.52 3.73
CA ASP A 125 20.40 9.57 2.71
C ASP A 125 21.62 9.75 1.79
N GLN A 126 22.75 9.11 2.13
CA GLN A 126 23.98 9.08 1.32
C GLN A 126 24.18 7.74 0.60
N GLN A 127 23.30 6.76 0.87
CA GLN A 127 23.33 5.47 0.20
C GLN A 127 22.78 5.57 -1.23
N HIS A 128 23.42 4.87 -2.16
CA HIS A 128 22.95 4.73 -3.54
C HIS A 128 22.98 3.26 -4.00
N PRO A 129 22.31 2.36 -3.25
CA PRO A 129 22.26 0.96 -3.65
C PRO A 129 21.42 0.78 -4.90
N GLU A 130 21.70 -0.32 -5.61
CA GLU A 130 20.96 -0.74 -6.79
C GLU A 130 20.51 -2.19 -6.66
N LEU A 131 19.61 -2.63 -7.53
CA LEU A 131 19.27 -4.04 -7.71
C LEU A 131 20.06 -4.63 -8.87
N THR A 132 20.39 -5.93 -8.74
CA THR A 132 20.93 -6.75 -9.83
C THR A 132 20.14 -8.04 -9.93
N GLY A 133 20.02 -8.63 -11.13
CA GLY A 133 19.29 -9.89 -11.34
C GLY A 133 17.76 -9.79 -11.18
N PHE A 134 17.21 -8.60 -11.24
CA PHE A 134 15.78 -8.33 -11.13
C PHE A 134 15.04 -8.56 -12.46
N GLN A 135 13.71 -8.62 -12.39
CA GLN A 135 12.81 -8.50 -13.53
C GLN A 135 12.21 -7.09 -13.58
N GLU A 136 12.05 -6.55 -14.79
CA GLU A 136 11.44 -5.23 -14.99
C GLU A 136 10.03 -5.34 -15.54
N PHE A 137 9.14 -4.49 -15.01
CA PHE A 137 7.77 -4.32 -15.48
C PHE A 137 7.49 -2.84 -15.66
N GLN A 138 7.03 -2.47 -16.85
CA GLN A 138 6.51 -1.12 -17.07
C GLN A 138 5.12 -1.05 -16.43
N VAL A 139 4.90 -0.05 -15.59
CA VAL A 139 3.63 0.20 -14.93
C VAL A 139 3.12 1.61 -15.24
N THR A 140 1.82 1.72 -15.45
CA THR A 140 1.16 2.96 -15.84
C THR A 140 -0.20 3.08 -15.15
N LYS A 141 -0.81 4.24 -15.25
CA LYS A 141 -2.14 4.52 -14.69
C LYS A 141 -3.15 3.41 -15.00
N GLY A 142 -3.78 2.90 -13.95
CA GLY A 142 -4.77 1.81 -13.99
C GLY A 142 -4.19 0.43 -13.71
N ASP A 143 -2.85 0.28 -13.71
CA ASP A 143 -2.22 -0.99 -13.36
C ASP A 143 -2.26 -1.22 -11.84
N ILE A 144 -2.26 -2.51 -11.48
CA ILE A 144 -2.13 -2.97 -10.10
C ILE A 144 -0.90 -3.87 -10.03
N LEU A 145 0.03 -3.55 -9.13
CA LEU A 145 1.22 -4.35 -8.87
C LEU A 145 1.16 -4.91 -7.45
N HIS A 146 1.38 -6.22 -7.32
CA HIS A 146 1.50 -6.90 -6.03
C HIS A 146 2.94 -7.33 -5.81
N VAL A 147 3.53 -6.95 -4.67
CA VAL A 147 4.88 -7.35 -4.26
C VAL A 147 4.78 -8.16 -2.97
N PRO A 148 5.15 -9.46 -2.99
CA PRO A 148 5.16 -10.29 -1.79
C PRO A 148 6.21 -9.81 -0.76
N ALA A 149 6.00 -10.20 0.50
CA ALA A 149 7.04 -10.09 1.52
C ALA A 149 8.33 -10.81 1.06
N ARG A 150 9.49 -10.33 1.53
CA ARG A 150 10.82 -10.89 1.25
C ARG A 150 11.26 -10.83 -0.21
N VAL A 151 10.61 -9.99 -1.01
CA VAL A 151 11.03 -9.71 -2.39
C VAL A 151 11.65 -8.32 -2.46
N TRP A 152 12.90 -8.24 -2.92
CA TRP A 152 13.51 -6.96 -3.25
C TRP A 152 12.70 -6.27 -4.33
N HIS A 153 12.44 -4.99 -4.14
CA HIS A 153 11.69 -4.21 -5.12
C HIS A 153 12.15 -2.75 -5.15
N GLN A 154 11.98 -2.14 -6.31
CA GLN A 154 12.31 -0.74 -6.57
C GLN A 154 11.35 -0.22 -7.63
N LEU A 155 10.86 1.00 -7.49
CA LEU A 155 10.08 1.67 -8.52
C LEU A 155 10.80 2.97 -8.91
N VAL A 156 11.24 3.05 -10.15
CA VAL A 156 11.97 4.18 -10.70
C VAL A 156 11.19 4.82 -11.85
N THR A 157 11.47 6.08 -12.15
CA THR A 157 10.90 6.77 -13.32
C THR A 157 12.02 7.34 -14.18
N GLU A 158 11.70 7.58 -15.46
CA GLU A 158 12.59 8.29 -16.35
C GLU A 158 12.80 9.75 -15.89
N PRO A 159 13.93 10.36 -16.22
CA PRO A 159 14.18 11.77 -15.90
C PRO A 159 13.05 12.69 -16.41
N GLY A 160 12.54 13.54 -15.52
CA GLY A 160 11.46 14.48 -15.83
C GLY A 160 10.06 13.85 -15.88
N THR A 161 9.93 12.59 -15.49
CA THR A 161 8.64 11.91 -15.31
C THR A 161 8.39 11.55 -13.85
N SER A 162 7.15 11.23 -13.53
CA SER A 162 6.76 10.82 -12.19
C SER A 162 5.64 9.78 -12.22
N ILE A 163 5.42 9.13 -11.09
CA ILE A 163 4.35 8.19 -10.87
C ILE A 163 3.71 8.42 -9.50
N THR A 164 2.38 8.38 -9.46
CA THR A 164 1.59 8.47 -8.22
C THR A 164 0.74 7.23 -8.06
N TYR A 165 0.74 6.62 -6.89
CA TYR A 165 -0.03 5.41 -6.63
C TYR A 165 -0.54 5.36 -5.18
N ALA A 166 -1.64 4.62 -4.97
CA ALA A 166 -2.02 4.18 -3.64
C ALA A 166 -1.18 2.95 -3.29
N LEU A 167 -0.44 3.01 -2.19
CA LEU A 167 0.31 1.91 -1.60
C LEU A 167 -0.52 1.35 -0.45
N ILE A 168 -0.91 0.09 -0.55
CA ILE A 168 -1.57 -0.66 0.51
C ILE A 168 -0.55 -1.67 1.04
N ASN A 169 -0.12 -1.48 2.30
CA ASN A 169 0.71 -2.46 2.99
C ASN A 169 -0.21 -3.42 3.75
N ILE A 170 -0.06 -4.72 3.51
CA ILE A 170 -0.81 -5.79 4.17
C ILE A 170 0.15 -6.55 5.08
N PHE A 171 -0.10 -6.56 6.37
CA PHE A 171 0.77 -7.18 7.38
C PHE A 171 0.40 -8.66 7.60
N GLU A 172 1.43 -9.52 7.74
CA GLU A 172 1.29 -10.93 8.15
C GLU A 172 1.02 -11.07 9.65
#